data_bd6f4f5c99ca5fd836a084fd07d85d04
#
_entry.id   bd6f4f5c99ca5fd836a084fd07d85d04
#
_cell.length_a   1.000
_cell.length_b   1.000
_cell.length_c   1.000
_cell.angle_alpha   90.00
_cell.angle_beta   90.00
_cell.angle_gamma   90.00
#
_symmetry.space_group_name_H-M   'P 1'
#
loop_
_entity.id
_entity.type
_entity.pdbx_description
1 polymer ?
#
loop_
_entity_poly.entity_id
_entity_poly.type
_entity_poly.pdbx_seq_one_letter_code
_entity_poly.pdbx_strand_id
1 'polypeptide(L)'
;MNDGDVATHSNIFGTQPLGIEVRMTIWGYNRPDAFGDMMFLKVQAFNKGGNDITDMFIGLWDDPDLGDAGDDFVGCDTTLSLGYCYNDGADSDYGPAAPALGYDFF
;
A
#
# COMPACT_ATOMS: atom_id res chain seq x y z
N MET A 1 -10.19 -7.69 -7.76
CA MET A 1 -10.90 -7.49 -6.49
C MET A 1 -11.60 -8.79 -6.13
N ASN A 2 -11.47 -9.24 -4.91
CA ASN A 2 -12.21 -10.40 -4.43
C ASN A 2 -13.52 -9.90 -3.83
N ASP A 3 -14.63 -10.17 -4.48
CA ASP A 3 -15.98 -9.79 -4.03
C ASP A 3 -16.65 -10.88 -3.16
N GLY A 4 -15.89 -11.87 -2.73
CA GLY A 4 -16.36 -13.04 -2.01
C GLY A 4 -16.83 -14.19 -2.92
N ASP A 5 -16.83 -14.00 -4.22
CA ASP A 5 -17.12 -15.08 -5.18
C ASP A 5 -15.89 -15.96 -5.40
N VAL A 6 -15.99 -17.22 -4.99
CA VAL A 6 -14.92 -18.22 -5.14
C VAL A 6 -14.52 -18.41 -6.62
N ALA A 7 -15.47 -18.25 -7.54
CA ALA A 7 -15.22 -18.44 -8.97
C ALA A 7 -14.33 -17.35 -9.57
N THR A 8 -14.31 -16.16 -8.97
CA THR A 8 -13.50 -15.02 -9.41
C THR A 8 -12.20 -14.88 -8.65
N HIS A 9 -11.97 -15.71 -7.63
CA HIS A 9 -10.74 -15.68 -6.85
C HIS A 9 -9.53 -16.13 -7.67
N SER A 10 -8.51 -15.28 -7.73
CA SER A 10 -7.23 -15.64 -8.33
C SER A 10 -6.35 -16.35 -7.29
N ASN A 11 -6.00 -17.59 -7.55
CA ASN A 11 -5.19 -18.40 -6.65
C ASN A 11 -3.69 -18.30 -6.97
N ILE A 12 -3.19 -17.08 -7.14
CA ILE A 12 -1.78 -16.84 -7.53
C ILE A 12 -0.82 -17.36 -6.46
N PHE A 13 -1.17 -17.24 -5.19
CA PHE A 13 -0.33 -17.62 -4.05
C PHE A 13 -0.74 -18.95 -3.39
N GLY A 14 -1.61 -19.72 -4.01
CA GLY A 14 -2.06 -21.00 -3.48
C GLY A 14 -3.04 -20.90 -2.29
N THR A 15 -3.52 -19.71 -1.97
CA THR A 15 -4.45 -19.49 -0.86
C THR A 15 -5.89 -19.70 -1.27
N GLN A 16 -6.71 -20.19 -0.33
CA GLN A 16 -8.15 -20.26 -0.53
C GLN A 16 -8.80 -18.87 -0.33
N PRO A 17 -9.91 -18.59 -1.02
CA PRO A 17 -10.63 -17.32 -0.83
C PRO A 17 -11.22 -17.25 0.59
N LEU A 18 -11.07 -16.09 1.22
CA LEU A 18 -11.62 -15.82 2.55
C LEU A 18 -13.08 -15.33 2.50
N GLY A 19 -13.61 -15.08 1.33
CA GLY A 19 -14.94 -14.51 1.18
C GLY A 19 -15.02 -13.04 1.62
N ILE A 20 -13.96 -12.28 1.44
CA ILE A 20 -13.90 -10.87 1.80
C ILE A 20 -14.12 -10.01 0.56
N GLU A 21 -15.09 -9.11 0.63
CA GLU A 21 -15.25 -8.01 -0.32
C GLU A 21 -14.40 -6.83 0.16
N VAL A 22 -13.55 -6.30 -0.71
CA VAL A 22 -12.74 -5.12 -0.43
C VAL A 22 -13.22 -3.96 -1.32
N ARG A 23 -13.51 -2.83 -0.69
CA ARG A 23 -13.80 -1.57 -1.37
C ARG A 23 -12.68 -0.59 -1.07
N MET A 24 -12.13 -0.02 -2.13
CA MET A 24 -11.10 1.01 -2.02
C MET A 24 -11.61 2.34 -2.54
N THR A 25 -11.26 3.39 -1.83
CA THR A 25 -11.46 4.77 -2.28
C THR A 25 -10.11 5.47 -2.22
N ILE A 26 -9.73 6.09 -3.32
CA ILE A 26 -8.46 6.82 -3.46
C ILE A 26 -8.81 8.27 -3.76
N TRP A 27 -8.17 9.21 -3.06
CA TRP A 27 -8.32 10.64 -3.35
C TRP A 27 -7.05 11.41 -2.98
N GLY A 28 -6.91 12.59 -3.55
CA GLY A 28 -5.87 13.55 -3.23
C GLY A 28 -6.43 14.96 -3.30
N TYR A 29 -5.60 15.93 -2.93
CA TYR A 29 -5.98 17.33 -2.92
C TYR A 29 -5.09 18.13 -3.88
N ASN A 30 -5.68 18.96 -4.70
CA ASN A 30 -4.93 19.93 -5.51
C ASN A 30 -4.61 21.17 -4.66
N ARG A 31 -3.51 21.11 -3.90
CA ARG A 31 -3.07 22.15 -2.97
C ARG A 31 -1.55 22.36 -3.09
N PRO A 32 -1.04 23.57 -2.80
CA PRO A 32 0.39 23.86 -2.84
C PRO A 32 1.13 23.56 -1.51
N ASP A 33 0.50 22.85 -0.59
CA ASP A 33 1.08 22.43 0.70
C ASP A 33 1.27 20.89 0.73
N ALA A 34 1.77 20.35 1.83
CA ALA A 34 2.04 18.92 2.00
C ALA A 34 0.84 18.02 1.68
N PHE A 35 -0.39 18.49 1.80
CA PHE A 35 -1.56 17.72 1.38
C PHE A 35 -1.66 17.53 -0.13
N GLY A 36 -1.03 18.40 -0.93
CA GLY A 36 -0.93 18.23 -2.37
C GLY A 36 0.01 17.10 -2.79
N ASP A 37 0.94 16.74 -1.92
CA ASP A 37 1.90 15.66 -2.13
C ASP A 37 1.43 14.32 -1.54
N MET A 38 0.19 14.28 -1.01
CA MET A 38 -0.39 13.09 -0.37
C MET A 38 -1.50 12.49 -1.22
N MET A 39 -1.53 11.16 -1.23
CA MET A 39 -2.66 10.37 -1.71
C MET A 39 -3.26 9.60 -0.56
N PHE A 40 -4.56 9.67 -0.41
CA PHE A 40 -5.30 8.97 0.63
C PHE A 40 -5.95 7.72 0.07
N LEU A 41 -5.81 6.63 0.81
CA LEU A 41 -6.40 5.34 0.49
C LEU A 41 -7.29 4.90 1.64
N LYS A 42 -8.60 4.78 1.39
CA LYS A 42 -9.54 4.17 2.32
C LYS A 42 -9.84 2.75 1.88
N VAL A 43 -9.55 1.79 2.74
CA VAL A 43 -9.87 0.38 2.52
C VAL A 43 -11.00 -0.03 3.45
N GLN A 44 -12.06 -0.63 2.92
CA GLN A 44 -13.16 -1.20 3.66
C GLN A 44 -13.25 -2.69 3.33
N ALA A 45 -13.11 -3.53 4.34
CA ALA A 45 -13.24 -4.98 4.22
C ALA A 45 -14.59 -5.44 4.77
N PHE A 46 -15.31 -6.24 4.00
CA PHE A 46 -16.61 -6.80 4.38
C PHE A 46 -16.51 -8.31 4.32
N ASN A 47 -16.77 -8.99 5.44
CA ASN A 47 -16.92 -10.44 5.42
C ASN A 47 -18.24 -10.80 4.74
N LYS A 48 -18.15 -11.41 3.56
CA LYS A 48 -19.26 -11.95 2.77
C LYS A 48 -19.26 -13.48 2.78
N GLY A 49 -18.23 -14.08 3.36
CA GLY A 49 -18.17 -15.52 3.58
C GLY A 49 -19.09 -15.96 4.71
N GLY A 50 -19.30 -17.23 4.82
CA GLY A 50 -20.14 -17.82 5.87
C GLY A 50 -19.38 -18.14 7.17
N ASN A 51 -18.10 -17.81 7.25
CA ASN A 51 -17.24 -18.16 8.38
C ASN A 51 -16.79 -16.91 9.15
N ASP A 52 -16.66 -17.06 10.46
CA ASP A 52 -15.99 -16.05 11.28
C ASP A 52 -14.50 -16.02 10.94
N ILE A 53 -13.94 -14.81 10.88
CA ILE A 53 -12.52 -14.59 10.68
C ILE A 53 -11.96 -14.04 11.99
N THR A 54 -11.09 -14.82 12.62
CA THR A 54 -10.41 -14.46 13.87
C THR A 54 -8.97 -14.07 13.58
N ASP A 55 -8.41 -13.20 14.41
CA ASP A 55 -7.00 -12.76 14.32
C ASP A 55 -6.61 -12.21 12.93
N MET A 56 -7.51 -11.43 12.35
CA MET A 56 -7.32 -10.84 11.02
C MET A 56 -6.32 -9.69 11.07
N PHE A 57 -5.35 -9.73 10.17
CA PHE A 57 -4.43 -8.63 9.91
C PHE A 57 -4.69 -8.06 8.51
N ILE A 58 -4.64 -6.76 8.39
CA ILE A 58 -4.69 -6.07 7.10
C ILE A 58 -3.34 -5.39 6.90
N GLY A 59 -2.68 -5.68 5.79
CA GLY A 59 -1.42 -5.07 5.40
C GLY A 59 -1.52 -4.48 4.01
N LEU A 60 -0.79 -3.41 3.78
CA LEU A 60 -0.46 -2.93 2.44
C LEU A 60 0.89 -3.52 2.06
N TRP A 61 0.94 -4.18 0.91
CA TRP A 61 2.19 -4.56 0.26
C TRP A 61 2.40 -3.65 -0.94
N ASP A 62 3.57 -3.08 -1.02
CA ASP A 62 3.98 -2.22 -2.12
C ASP A 62 5.46 -2.44 -2.41
N ASP A 63 5.84 -2.19 -3.66
CA ASP A 63 7.20 -2.35 -4.18
C ASP A 63 7.49 -1.10 -5.03
N PRO A 64 7.73 0.03 -4.38
CA PRO A 64 7.96 1.28 -5.08
C PRO A 64 9.37 1.32 -5.66
N ASP A 65 9.46 1.69 -6.92
CA ASP A 65 10.71 2.01 -7.60
C ASP A 65 10.85 3.53 -7.68
N LEU A 66 11.83 4.10 -6.98
CA LEU A 66 12.13 5.52 -7.00
C LEU A 66 13.25 5.84 -8.00
N GLY A 67 12.94 5.70 -9.29
CA GLY A 67 13.92 5.80 -10.36
C GLY A 67 14.63 4.47 -10.60
N ASP A 68 15.92 4.37 -10.26
CA ASP A 68 16.65 3.09 -10.30
C ASP A 68 16.33 2.26 -9.06
N ALA A 69 15.51 1.23 -9.22
CA ALA A 69 15.14 0.31 -8.13
C ALA A 69 16.34 -0.38 -7.44
N GLY A 70 17.54 -0.30 -8.05
CA GLY A 70 18.73 -0.97 -7.53
C GLY A 70 19.42 -0.23 -6.37
N ASP A 71 19.10 1.04 -6.16
CA ASP A 71 19.70 1.89 -5.13
C ASP A 71 18.70 2.42 -4.09
N ASP A 72 17.47 1.90 -4.13
CA ASP A 72 16.43 2.22 -3.17
C ASP A 72 16.63 1.54 -1.82
N PHE A 73 16.33 2.28 -0.76
CA PHE A 73 16.34 1.81 0.63
C PHE A 73 14.94 1.89 1.24
N VAL A 74 14.62 0.93 2.08
CA VAL A 74 13.37 0.92 2.82
C VAL A 74 13.62 1.02 4.31
N GLY A 75 12.69 1.64 5.02
CA GLY A 75 12.74 1.74 6.46
C GLY A 75 11.36 1.84 7.08
N CYS A 76 11.32 1.82 8.41
CA CYS A 76 10.08 2.08 9.14
C CYS A 76 10.36 2.85 10.42
N ASP A 77 9.39 3.66 10.82
CA ASP A 77 9.30 4.27 12.15
C ASP A 77 8.03 3.79 12.82
N THR A 78 8.20 2.90 13.80
CA THR A 78 7.06 2.29 14.50
C THR A 78 6.33 3.27 15.42
N THR A 79 6.96 4.37 15.80
CA THR A 79 6.32 5.41 16.63
C THR A 79 5.37 6.29 15.84
N LEU A 80 5.60 6.38 14.53
CA LEU A 80 4.79 7.13 13.59
C LEU A 80 3.89 6.24 12.74
N SER A 81 3.92 4.90 12.91
CA SER A 81 3.24 3.94 12.05
C SER A 81 3.62 4.09 10.56
N LEU A 82 4.84 4.57 10.29
CA LEU A 82 5.31 4.98 8.98
C LEU A 82 6.26 3.94 8.39
N GLY A 83 5.92 3.42 7.21
CA GLY A 83 6.86 2.75 6.30
C GLY A 83 7.33 3.74 5.25
N TYR A 84 8.58 3.64 4.80
CA TYR A 84 9.10 4.57 3.80
C TYR A 84 10.14 3.93 2.89
N CYS A 85 10.21 4.48 1.67
CA CYS A 85 11.25 4.20 0.69
C CYS A 85 11.98 5.50 0.35
N TYR A 86 13.29 5.45 0.24
CA TYR A 86 14.14 6.61 -0.04
C TYR A 86 15.41 6.17 -0.76
N ASN A 87 16.08 7.14 -1.35
CA ASN A 87 17.34 6.95 -2.03
C ASN A 87 18.46 7.64 -1.22
N ASP A 88 19.60 6.97 -1.03
CA ASP A 88 20.78 7.55 -0.34
C ASP A 88 21.82 7.97 -1.37
N GLY A 89 21.68 9.17 -1.86
CA GLY A 89 22.58 9.77 -2.84
C GLY A 89 21.89 10.25 -4.10
N ALA A 90 22.62 10.21 -5.20
CA ALA A 90 22.10 10.58 -6.49
C ALA A 90 21.53 9.34 -7.20
N ASP A 91 20.29 9.46 -7.60
CA ASP A 91 19.58 8.48 -8.42
C ASP A 91 19.83 8.72 -9.91
N SER A 92 19.82 7.68 -10.74
CA SER A 92 20.10 7.77 -12.17
C SER A 92 19.03 8.53 -12.96
N ASP A 93 17.78 8.47 -12.51
CA ASP A 93 16.64 9.09 -13.17
C ASP A 93 16.28 10.45 -12.57
N TYR A 94 16.35 10.58 -11.24
CA TYR A 94 16.02 11.81 -10.51
C TYR A 94 17.22 12.73 -10.26
N GLY A 95 18.46 12.22 -10.38
CA GLY A 95 19.65 12.98 -10.08
C GLY A 95 19.87 13.15 -8.57
N PRO A 96 20.48 14.28 -8.13
CA PRO A 96 20.94 14.43 -6.74
C PRO A 96 19.84 14.68 -5.70
N ALA A 97 18.58 14.76 -6.11
CA ALA A 97 17.43 15.07 -5.26
C ALA A 97 16.27 14.10 -5.54
N ALA A 98 16.53 12.80 -5.41
CA ALA A 98 15.49 11.80 -5.51
C ALA A 98 14.38 12.03 -4.47
N PRO A 99 13.11 11.79 -4.82
CA PRO A 99 12.01 11.88 -3.87
C PRO A 99 12.10 10.76 -2.82
N ALA A 100 11.32 10.88 -1.77
CA ALA A 100 11.04 9.79 -0.86
C ALA A 100 9.54 9.52 -0.83
N LEU A 101 9.15 8.29 -0.57
CA LEU A 101 7.76 7.86 -0.47
C LEU A 101 7.51 7.30 0.93
N GLY A 102 6.40 7.70 1.52
CA GLY A 102 5.99 7.23 2.85
C GLY A 102 4.57 6.65 2.84
N TYR A 103 4.36 5.65 3.66
CA TYR A 103 3.08 5.00 3.92
C TYR A 103 2.76 5.10 5.39
N ASP A 104 1.67 5.76 5.73
CA ASP A 104 1.18 5.94 7.09
C ASP A 104 -0.19 5.28 7.26
N PHE A 105 -0.39 4.61 8.41
CA PHE A 105 -1.65 3.99 8.79
C PHE A 105 -2.25 4.73 9.98
N PHE A 106 -3.48 5.19 9.84
CA PHE A 106 -4.23 5.90 10.88
C PHE A 106 -5.71 5.51 10.95
#